data_447a4b8ecd84430a13a2301a21e06eec
#
_entry.id   447a4b8ecd84430a13a2301a21e06eec
#
_cell.length_a   1.000
_cell.length_b   1.000
_cell.length_c   1.000
_cell.angle_alpha   90.00
_cell.angle_beta   90.00
_cell.angle_gamma   90.00
#
_symmetry.space_group_name_H-M   'P 1'
#
loop_
_entity.id
_entity.type
_entity.pdbx_description
1 polymer ?
#
loop_
_entity_poly.entity_id
_entity_poly.type
_entity_poly.pdbx_seq_one_letter_code
_entity_poly.pdbx_strand_id
1 'polypeptide(L)'
;MSAVDVEKVCADLAAKNSEKLDWKKSIVDLMKLLSLDSSLKNRQELAKELGYKGDMNDSASMNIWLHKQVMTKLAENGGKVPESLKA
;
A
#
# COMPACT_ATOMS: atom_id res chain seq x y z
N MET A 1 -13.09 3.88 8.86
CA MET A 1 -12.61 5.13 8.22
C MET A 1 -13.00 5.11 6.75
N SER A 2 -13.47 6.22 6.20
CA SER A 2 -13.86 6.28 4.80
C SER A 2 -12.62 6.37 3.88
N ALA A 3 -12.82 6.13 2.57
CA ALA A 3 -11.75 6.27 1.59
C ALA A 3 -11.19 7.71 1.56
N VAL A 4 -12.06 8.70 1.73
CA VAL A 4 -11.65 10.11 1.79
C VAL A 4 -10.75 10.38 2.99
N ASP A 5 -11.08 9.81 4.15
CA ASP A 5 -10.28 9.96 5.36
C ASP A 5 -8.90 9.31 5.21
N VAL A 6 -8.82 8.14 4.56
CA VAL A 6 -7.56 7.46 4.28
C VAL A 6 -6.70 8.29 3.34
N GLU A 7 -7.30 8.86 2.29
CA GLU A 7 -6.59 9.75 1.37
C GLU A 7 -6.00 10.96 2.09
N LYS A 8 -6.75 11.53 3.03
CA LYS A 8 -6.29 12.66 3.82
C LYS A 8 -5.09 12.29 4.70
N VAL A 9 -5.14 11.12 5.34
CA VAL A 9 -4.01 10.61 6.13
C VAL A 9 -2.77 10.46 5.24
N CYS A 10 -2.93 9.85 4.07
CA CYS A 10 -1.82 9.68 3.13
C CYS A 10 -1.28 11.02 2.63
N ALA A 11 -2.15 11.98 2.34
CA ALA A 11 -1.74 13.31 1.91
C ALA A 11 -0.94 14.02 3.00
N ASP A 12 -1.35 13.90 4.27
CA ASP A 12 -0.63 14.47 5.40
C ASP A 12 0.75 13.84 5.56
N LEU A 13 0.86 12.52 5.40
CA LEU A 13 2.14 11.83 5.43
C LEU A 13 3.04 12.25 4.25
N ALA A 14 2.47 12.40 3.08
CA ALA A 14 3.20 12.83 1.88
C ALA A 14 3.74 14.25 2.04
N ALA A 15 2.98 15.13 2.68
CA ALA A 15 3.41 16.50 2.92
C ALA A 15 4.64 16.57 3.84
N LYS A 16 4.83 15.58 4.69
CA LYS A 16 5.98 15.48 5.61
C LYS A 16 7.16 14.72 5.01
N ASN A 17 6.99 14.12 3.83
CA ASN A 17 8.01 13.32 3.18
C ASN A 17 8.82 14.20 2.22
N SER A 18 10.16 14.03 2.22
CA SER A 18 11.04 14.77 1.33
C SER A 18 10.96 14.31 -0.12
N GLU A 19 10.54 13.06 -0.36
CA GLU A 19 10.30 12.54 -1.71
C GLU A 19 8.87 12.88 -2.17
N LYS A 20 8.74 13.18 -3.46
CA LYS A 20 7.42 13.30 -4.09
C LYS A 20 6.94 11.90 -4.44
N LEU A 21 6.05 11.36 -3.63
CA LEU A 21 5.51 10.02 -3.82
C LEU A 21 4.13 10.09 -4.45
N ASP A 22 3.94 9.33 -5.54
CA ASP A 22 2.65 9.20 -6.22
C ASP A 22 1.85 8.06 -5.61
N TRP A 23 1.53 8.18 -4.34
CA TRP A 23 0.88 7.13 -3.57
C TRP A 23 -0.54 6.80 -4.02
N LYS A 24 -1.19 7.71 -4.76
CA LYS A 24 -2.53 7.47 -5.29
C LYS A 24 -2.54 6.43 -6.41
N LYS A 25 -1.43 6.32 -7.14
CA LYS A 25 -1.34 5.47 -8.33
C LYS A 25 -0.32 4.35 -8.22
N SER A 26 0.72 4.55 -7.43
CA SER A 26 1.84 3.61 -7.34
C SER A 26 1.86 2.91 -6.01
N ILE A 27 1.75 1.57 -6.04
CA ILE A 27 1.91 0.76 -4.82
C ILE A 27 3.31 0.90 -4.24
N VAL A 28 4.33 1.03 -5.08
CA VAL A 28 5.70 1.22 -4.62
C VAL A 28 5.80 2.50 -3.80
N ASP A 29 5.24 3.59 -4.32
CA ASP A 29 5.26 4.88 -3.64
C ASP A 29 4.40 4.86 -2.37
N LEU A 30 3.24 4.19 -2.43
CA LEU A 30 2.39 4.03 -1.24
C LEU A 30 3.13 3.27 -0.14
N MET A 31 3.82 2.19 -0.47
CA MET A 31 4.59 1.43 0.51
C MET A 31 5.76 2.24 1.09
N LYS A 32 6.43 3.04 0.27
CA LYS A 32 7.47 3.97 0.74
C LYS A 32 6.90 4.99 1.71
N LEU A 33 5.73 5.53 1.39
CA LEU A 33 5.04 6.49 2.26
C LEU A 33 4.74 5.89 3.63
N LEU A 34 4.38 4.62 3.66
CA LEU A 34 4.04 3.89 4.88
C LEU A 34 5.26 3.26 5.56
N SER A 35 6.46 3.54 5.07
CA SER A 35 7.73 2.99 5.59
C SER A 35 7.81 1.46 5.50
N LEU A 36 7.21 0.91 4.45
CA LEU A 36 7.27 -0.53 4.16
C LEU A 36 8.32 -0.81 3.08
N ASP A 37 8.89 -2.01 3.12
CA ASP A 37 9.78 -2.48 2.06
C ASP A 37 8.98 -2.63 0.75
N SER A 38 9.31 -1.82 -0.25
CA SER A 38 8.60 -1.78 -1.53
C SER A 38 9.22 -2.68 -2.60
N SER A 39 10.16 -3.55 -2.25
CA SER A 39 10.79 -4.46 -3.20
C SER A 39 9.75 -5.40 -3.83
N LEU A 40 10.06 -5.92 -5.02
CA LEU A 40 9.18 -6.85 -5.70
C LEU A 40 8.91 -8.09 -4.84
N LYS A 41 9.94 -8.64 -4.21
CA LYS A 41 9.80 -9.79 -3.33
C LYS A 41 8.81 -9.51 -2.20
N ASN A 42 8.93 -8.38 -1.54
CA ASN A 42 8.03 -8.03 -0.44
C ASN A 42 6.61 -7.77 -0.94
N ARG A 43 6.46 -7.16 -2.11
CA ARG A 43 5.14 -6.96 -2.72
C ARG A 43 4.46 -8.28 -3.03
N GLN A 44 5.21 -9.26 -3.53
CA GLN A 44 4.68 -10.61 -3.80
C GLN A 44 4.27 -11.31 -2.51
N GLU A 45 5.08 -11.22 -1.47
CA GLU A 45 4.76 -11.79 -0.16
C GLU A 45 3.53 -11.14 0.45
N LEU A 46 3.42 -9.83 0.35
CA LEU A 46 2.28 -9.08 0.86
C LEU A 46 0.99 -9.45 0.10
N ALA A 47 1.07 -9.55 -1.22
CA ALA A 47 -0.05 -9.95 -2.05
C ALA A 47 -0.54 -11.35 -1.67
N LYS A 48 0.37 -12.27 -1.44
CA LYS A 48 0.07 -13.65 -1.02
C LYS A 48 -0.62 -13.65 0.35
N GLU A 49 -0.09 -12.87 1.29
CA GLU A 49 -0.66 -12.70 2.63
C GLU A 49 -2.10 -12.18 2.56
N LEU A 50 -2.37 -11.25 1.65
CA LEU A 50 -3.68 -10.65 1.48
C LEU A 50 -4.64 -11.47 0.60
N GLY A 51 -4.18 -12.61 0.09
CA GLY A 51 -5.04 -13.54 -0.64
C GLY A 51 -5.10 -13.34 -2.15
N TYR A 52 -4.06 -12.74 -2.74
CA TYR A 52 -4.00 -12.58 -4.20
C TYR A 52 -3.95 -13.94 -4.89
N LYS A 53 -4.85 -14.16 -5.84
CA LYS A 53 -4.97 -15.42 -6.59
C LYS A 53 -4.58 -15.29 -8.04
N GLY A 54 -4.13 -14.12 -8.47
CA GLY A 54 -3.69 -13.89 -9.84
C GLY A 54 -2.25 -14.38 -10.07
N ASP A 55 -1.72 -14.03 -11.24
CA ASP A 55 -0.36 -14.40 -11.64
C ASP A 55 0.66 -13.50 -10.93
N MET A 56 1.48 -14.09 -10.08
CA MET A 56 2.54 -13.36 -9.35
C MET A 56 3.61 -12.82 -10.28
N ASN A 57 3.73 -13.35 -11.49
CA ASN A 57 4.69 -12.87 -12.49
C ASN A 57 4.13 -11.68 -13.29
N ASP A 58 2.83 -11.41 -13.20
CA ASP A 58 2.22 -10.23 -13.78
C ASP A 58 2.22 -9.12 -12.73
N SER A 59 3.36 -8.43 -12.63
CA SER A 59 3.54 -7.41 -11.60
C SER A 59 2.61 -6.22 -11.79
N ALA A 60 2.22 -5.90 -13.01
CA ALA A 60 1.30 -4.78 -13.27
C ALA A 60 -0.08 -5.05 -12.66
N SER A 61 -0.65 -6.21 -12.93
CA SER A 61 -1.96 -6.60 -12.37
C SER A 61 -1.89 -6.76 -10.85
N MET A 62 -0.84 -7.39 -10.35
CA MET A 62 -0.61 -7.56 -8.92
C MET A 62 -0.52 -6.21 -8.22
N ASN A 63 0.21 -5.27 -8.80
CA ASN A 63 0.39 -3.94 -8.19
C ASN A 63 -0.93 -3.17 -8.08
N ILE A 64 -1.78 -3.22 -9.10
CA ILE A 64 -3.09 -2.57 -9.08
C ILE A 64 -3.96 -3.16 -7.98
N TRP A 65 -4.02 -4.49 -7.91
CA TRP A 65 -4.77 -5.19 -6.89
C TRP A 65 -4.24 -4.88 -5.48
N LEU A 66 -2.91 -4.94 -5.33
CA LEU A 66 -2.25 -4.73 -4.04
C LEU A 66 -2.47 -3.31 -3.51
N HIS A 67 -2.38 -2.32 -4.39
CA HIS A 67 -2.65 -0.93 -4.03
C HIS A 67 -4.05 -0.78 -3.41
N LYS A 68 -5.04 -1.37 -4.06
CA LYS A 68 -6.42 -1.33 -3.60
C LYS A 68 -6.56 -2.01 -2.23
N GLN A 69 -5.92 -3.16 -2.04
CA GLN A 69 -5.98 -3.90 -0.79
C GLN A 69 -5.30 -3.16 0.36
N VAL A 70 -4.16 -2.53 0.10
CA VAL A 70 -3.45 -1.75 1.13
C VAL A 70 -4.30 -0.55 1.56
N MET A 71 -4.91 0.16 0.62
CA MET A 71 -5.80 1.27 0.95
C MET A 71 -6.99 0.80 1.79
N THR A 72 -7.57 -0.35 1.46
CA THR A 72 -8.66 -0.96 2.22
C THR A 72 -8.21 -1.30 3.65
N LYS A 73 -7.03 -1.88 3.80
CA LYS A 73 -6.48 -2.24 5.11
C LYS A 73 -6.21 -1.00 5.97
N LEU A 74 -5.74 0.07 5.36
CA LEU A 74 -5.59 1.35 6.07
C LEU A 74 -6.94 1.86 6.58
N ALA A 75 -7.98 1.78 5.74
CA ALA A 75 -9.33 2.21 6.14
C ALA A 75 -9.87 1.37 7.30
N GLU A 76 -9.63 0.06 7.28
CA GLU A 76 -10.06 -0.85 8.35
C GLU A 76 -9.32 -0.60 9.66
N ASN A 77 -8.11 -0.04 9.60
CA ASN A 77 -7.24 0.13 10.76
C ASN A 77 -7.00 1.60 11.14
N GLY A 78 -7.96 2.46 10.86
CA GLY A 78 -7.92 3.85 11.29
C GLY A 78 -6.79 4.67 10.66
N GLY A 79 -6.35 4.31 9.45
CA GLY A 79 -5.28 4.99 8.75
C GLY A 79 -3.88 4.54 9.15
N LYS A 80 -3.77 3.44 9.86
CA LYS A 80 -2.49 2.85 10.29
C LYS A 80 -2.25 1.52 9.60
N VAL A 81 -1.00 1.19 9.35
CA VAL A 81 -0.62 -0.11 8.80
C VAL A 81 -0.81 -1.18 9.88
N PRO A 82 -1.59 -2.24 9.59
CA PRO A 82 -1.71 -3.36 10.53
C PRO A 82 -0.36 -4.00 10.81
N GLU A 83 -0.14 -4.44 12.04
CA GLU A 83 1.12 -5.11 12.42
C GLU A 83 1.39 -6.34 11.55
N SER A 84 0.33 -7.06 11.14
CA SER A 84 0.47 -8.24 10.28
C SER A 84 1.08 -7.94 8.91
N LEU A 85 1.04 -6.69 8.44
CA LEU A 85 1.60 -6.28 7.17
C LEU A 85 3.01 -5.71 7.28
N LYS A 86 3.50 -5.48 8.48
CA LYS A 86 4.85 -5.00 8.71
C LYS A 86 5.84 -6.17 8.62
N ALA A 87 6.83 -6.02 7.80
CA ALA A 87 7.86 -7.04 7.64
C ALA A 87 8.76 -7.12 8.85
#